data_dd8583a20b2d7164a1937514f66bda06
#
_entry.id   dd8583a20b2d7164a1937514f66bda06
#
_cell.length_a   1.000
_cell.length_b   1.000
_cell.length_c   1.000
_cell.angle_alpha   90.00
_cell.angle_beta   90.00
_cell.angle_gamma   90.00
#
_symmetry.space_group_name_H-M   'P 1'
#
loop_
_entity.id
_entity.type
_entity.pdbx_description
1 polymer ?
#
loop_
_entity_poly.entity_id
_entity_poly.type
_entity_poly.pdbx_seq_one_letter_code
_entity_poly.pdbx_strand_id
1 'polypeptide(L)'
;MRRAILPLLFAPLVFPLMAQAAPLTVCTEASPEGFDVVQYNSLTTTNASADVLMNRLVDFDTASGKVVPSLASAWKVSDDGLTYEFTLRPGVKFHKTDYFSPTRELNAQDVLFSFQRMLDPANPWHKVAQSGFPHAQSMQLPSLIKNIDAPAPLTVRFTLDHPDSTFLATLSMGFASVYSAEYADQLMKAGTPEKLNSQPIGSGPFVFTRFQKDAVVRYRANPAYFAGKPAVDPLIFAITTDPNVRLQKLRRNECQITLSPKPLDIAAAGQDKNLKVVQTAAFMTAFVAINSQHPPLDKPEVRQAINLAFDKTSYLKAVFEGTAQAANGPYPPNTWSYAKDLPGYPQNLDKARELMASAGLKDGFSTTIWTRPTGSLLNPNPSLGAQLLQADLAKVGIKAEIRVIEWGELIRRAKAGEHDLLFMGWAGDNGDPDNFLTPQFSCAAVKSGTNFARYCDPALDRLISDGKTTSAQDARSKLYHQAQAQIQQQALWLPLAHPTAAVLTRSNVQGYQVSPFGRQDFTQVKVD
;
A
#
# COMPACT_ATOMS: atom_id res chain seq x y z
N MET A 1 16.22 57.99 -66.67
CA MET A 1 15.31 57.55 -65.61
C MET A 1 15.74 56.14 -65.13
N ARG A 2 16.52 56.05 -64.05
CA ARG A 2 16.94 54.79 -63.46
C ARG A 2 16.00 54.43 -62.30
N ARG A 3 15.25 53.33 -62.43
CA ARG A 3 14.40 52.78 -61.35
C ARG A 3 15.28 51.99 -60.40
N ALA A 4 15.32 52.40 -59.12
CA ALA A 4 15.94 51.61 -58.05
C ALA A 4 14.99 50.53 -57.59
N ILE A 5 15.42 49.27 -57.61
CA ILE A 5 14.72 48.12 -57.09
C ILE A 5 15.25 47.93 -55.64
N LEU A 6 14.32 48.10 -54.67
CA LEU A 6 14.59 47.87 -53.25
C LEU A 6 14.41 46.33 -52.97
N PRO A 7 15.40 45.63 -52.40
CA PRO A 7 15.21 44.23 -52.02
C PRO A 7 14.36 44.12 -50.74
N LEU A 8 13.21 43.46 -50.78
CA LEU A 8 12.46 43.02 -49.61
C LEU A 8 13.25 41.94 -48.87
N LEU A 9 13.78 42.26 -47.72
CA LEU A 9 14.31 41.27 -46.77
C LEU A 9 13.18 40.48 -46.13
N PHE A 10 12.98 39.22 -46.53
CA PHE A 10 12.14 38.27 -45.80
C PHE A 10 12.92 37.74 -44.60
N ALA A 11 12.57 38.21 -43.38
CA ALA A 11 13.03 37.60 -42.14
C ALA A 11 12.24 36.29 -41.92
N PRO A 12 12.89 35.12 -41.71
CA PRO A 12 12.17 33.90 -41.38
C PRO A 12 11.54 34.06 -39.98
N LEU A 13 10.22 33.99 -39.88
CA LEU A 13 9.53 33.81 -38.62
C LEU A 13 9.87 32.41 -38.10
N VAL A 14 10.79 32.31 -37.13
CA VAL A 14 11.04 31.10 -36.34
C VAL A 14 9.91 30.96 -35.33
N PHE A 15 8.88 30.18 -35.68
CA PHE A 15 7.90 29.73 -34.69
C PHE A 15 8.61 28.76 -33.74
N PRO A 16 8.58 28.99 -32.42
CA PRO A 16 9.06 28.00 -31.48
C PRO A 16 8.18 26.74 -31.66
N LEU A 17 8.76 25.62 -32.09
CA LEU A 17 8.13 24.33 -31.95
C LEU A 17 7.84 24.13 -30.46
N MET A 18 6.60 24.28 -30.04
CA MET A 18 6.17 23.80 -28.72
C MET A 18 6.41 22.30 -28.70
N ALA A 19 7.43 21.86 -27.97
CA ALA A 19 7.66 20.45 -27.73
C ALA A 19 6.40 19.87 -27.11
N GLN A 20 5.70 19.03 -27.85
CA GLN A 20 4.51 18.33 -27.35
C GLN A 20 5.00 17.31 -26.32
N ALA A 21 4.35 17.29 -25.13
CA ALA A 21 4.69 16.33 -24.09
C ALA A 21 4.50 14.89 -24.62
N ALA A 22 5.49 14.03 -24.35
CA ALA A 22 5.43 12.65 -24.82
C ALA A 22 4.36 11.85 -24.05
N PRO A 23 3.61 10.94 -24.73
CA PRO A 23 2.67 10.06 -24.06
C PRO A 23 3.42 9.03 -23.21
N LEU A 24 2.82 8.70 -22.05
CA LEU A 24 3.29 7.61 -21.19
C LEU A 24 2.20 6.54 -21.11
N THR A 25 2.49 5.34 -21.60
CA THR A 25 1.62 4.19 -21.45
C THR A 25 2.20 3.23 -20.40
N VAL A 26 1.42 2.94 -19.37
CA VAL A 26 1.72 2.00 -18.30
C VAL A 26 0.83 0.76 -18.49
N CYS A 27 1.44 -0.40 -18.65
CA CYS A 27 0.73 -1.68 -18.69
C CYS A 27 0.46 -2.14 -17.25
N THR A 28 -0.82 -2.20 -16.85
CA THR A 28 -1.27 -2.59 -15.50
C THR A 28 -1.90 -3.98 -15.51
N GLU A 29 -1.95 -4.61 -14.34
CA GLU A 29 -2.42 -6.00 -14.19
C GLU A 29 -3.94 -6.15 -14.08
N ALA A 30 -4.65 -5.09 -13.68
CA ALA A 30 -6.10 -5.15 -13.45
C ALA A 30 -6.79 -3.79 -13.67
N SER A 31 -8.11 -3.84 -13.82
CA SER A 31 -8.98 -2.66 -13.79
C SER A 31 -9.14 -2.10 -12.38
N PRO A 32 -9.21 -0.76 -12.21
CA PRO A 32 -9.71 -0.19 -10.96
C PRO A 32 -11.19 -0.57 -10.76
N GLU A 33 -11.58 -0.70 -9.50
CA GLU A 33 -12.96 -0.98 -9.09
C GLU A 33 -13.87 0.24 -9.26
N GLY A 34 -13.25 1.43 -9.15
CA GLY A 34 -13.89 2.74 -9.31
C GLY A 34 -12.88 3.84 -9.04
N PHE A 35 -13.39 5.08 -8.83
CA PHE A 35 -12.54 6.25 -8.60
C PHE A 35 -12.86 6.98 -7.29
N ASP A 36 -13.88 6.54 -6.56
CA ASP A 36 -14.14 6.99 -5.19
C ASP A 36 -13.30 6.15 -4.22
N VAL A 37 -12.03 6.50 -4.10
CA VAL A 37 -10.99 5.69 -3.45
C VAL A 37 -11.29 5.32 -2.00
N VAL A 38 -12.11 6.09 -1.30
CA VAL A 38 -12.48 5.79 0.10
C VAL A 38 -13.27 4.50 0.27
N GLN A 39 -13.89 4.01 -0.82
CA GLN A 39 -14.69 2.77 -0.83
C GLN A 39 -13.85 1.50 -1.06
N TYR A 40 -12.57 1.64 -1.40
CA TYR A 40 -11.74 0.52 -1.85
C TYR A 40 -10.43 0.45 -1.08
N ASN A 41 -9.86 -0.76 -1.03
CA ASN A 41 -8.55 -1.02 -0.42
C ASN A 41 -7.56 -1.70 -1.38
N SER A 42 -7.91 -1.82 -2.67
CA SER A 42 -7.00 -2.39 -3.66
C SER A 42 -5.96 -1.36 -4.12
N LEU A 43 -4.72 -1.82 -4.24
CA LEU A 43 -3.62 -1.00 -4.75
C LEU A 43 -3.88 -0.53 -6.20
N THR A 44 -4.52 -1.38 -7.03
CA THR A 44 -4.90 -1.04 -8.41
C THR A 44 -5.81 0.18 -8.47
N THR A 45 -6.82 0.25 -7.60
CA THR A 45 -7.73 1.41 -7.52
C THR A 45 -7.01 2.63 -6.95
N THR A 46 -6.19 2.48 -5.91
CA THR A 46 -5.38 3.57 -5.36
C THR A 46 -4.46 4.18 -6.42
N ASN A 47 -3.74 3.36 -7.18
CA ASN A 47 -2.85 3.81 -8.25
C ASN A 47 -3.58 4.51 -9.41
N ALA A 48 -4.81 4.09 -9.71
CA ALA A 48 -5.61 4.70 -10.78
C ALA A 48 -6.39 5.96 -10.34
N SER A 49 -6.53 6.20 -9.04
CA SER A 49 -7.34 7.30 -8.48
C SER A 49 -6.53 8.20 -7.54
N ALA A 50 -6.22 7.76 -6.33
CA ALA A 50 -5.59 8.58 -5.30
C ALA A 50 -4.22 9.13 -5.71
N ASP A 51 -3.41 8.32 -6.40
CA ASP A 51 -2.03 8.71 -6.73
C ASP A 51 -1.94 9.61 -7.98
N VAL A 52 -2.91 9.54 -8.88
CA VAL A 52 -2.89 10.34 -10.12
C VAL A 52 -3.90 11.48 -10.13
N LEU A 53 -5.06 11.33 -9.48
CA LEU A 53 -6.16 12.31 -9.54
C LEU A 53 -6.28 13.18 -8.31
N MET A 54 -5.88 12.68 -7.13
CA MET A 54 -6.20 13.31 -5.84
C MET A 54 -4.94 13.83 -5.15
N ASN A 55 -5.16 14.61 -4.09
CA ASN A 55 -4.14 14.92 -3.09
C ASN A 55 -4.72 14.73 -1.69
N ARG A 56 -3.83 14.63 -0.71
CA ARG A 56 -4.10 14.48 0.72
C ARG A 56 -3.59 15.70 1.48
N LEU A 57 -3.93 15.83 2.75
CA LEU A 57 -3.37 16.88 3.61
C LEU A 57 -1.85 16.78 3.69
N VAL A 58 -1.38 15.58 3.90
CA VAL A 58 0.05 15.23 4.01
C VAL A 58 0.36 14.06 3.09
N ASP A 59 1.63 13.87 2.77
CA ASP A 59 2.12 12.70 2.04
C ASP A 59 3.25 12.03 2.82
N PHE A 60 3.75 10.90 2.34
CA PHE A 60 4.83 10.17 2.96
C PHE A 60 6.03 10.12 2.02
N ASP A 61 7.15 10.67 2.46
CA ASP A 61 8.42 10.58 1.74
C ASP A 61 9.11 9.25 2.07
N THR A 62 9.17 8.37 1.10
CA THR A 62 9.75 7.04 1.24
C THR A 62 11.27 7.06 1.42
N ALA A 63 11.95 8.11 1.00
CA ALA A 63 13.40 8.24 1.12
C ALA A 63 13.81 8.60 2.56
N SER A 64 13.09 9.53 3.18
CA SER A 64 13.36 9.96 4.55
C SER A 64 12.59 9.19 5.63
N GLY A 65 11.57 8.42 5.25
CA GLY A 65 10.67 7.73 6.19
C GLY A 65 9.79 8.70 7.00
N LYS A 66 9.48 9.88 6.48
CA LYS A 66 8.75 10.94 7.19
C LYS A 66 7.48 11.37 6.46
N VAL A 67 6.51 11.81 7.27
CA VAL A 67 5.35 12.55 6.74
C VAL A 67 5.80 13.94 6.30
N VAL A 68 5.37 14.34 5.10
CA VAL A 68 5.74 15.60 4.46
C VAL A 68 4.50 16.41 4.05
N PRO A 69 4.61 17.74 3.90
CA PRO A 69 3.53 18.59 3.44
C PRO A 69 3.02 18.21 2.04
N SER A 70 1.67 18.20 1.87
CA SER A 70 1.00 18.09 0.56
C SER A 70 -0.01 19.24 0.37
N LEU A 71 -1.33 19.02 0.50
CA LEU A 71 -2.31 20.12 0.50
C LEU A 71 -2.14 21.05 1.70
N ALA A 72 -1.78 20.51 2.86
CA ALA A 72 -1.31 21.32 3.97
C ALA A 72 0.14 21.73 3.73
N SER A 73 0.42 23.04 3.87
CA SER A 73 1.78 23.59 3.84
C SER A 73 2.53 23.39 5.16
N ALA A 74 1.78 23.30 6.26
CA ALA A 74 2.28 23.07 7.61
C ALA A 74 1.16 22.51 8.50
N TRP A 75 1.55 21.97 9.65
CA TRP A 75 0.63 21.59 10.73
C TRP A 75 1.25 21.81 12.09
N LYS A 76 0.39 21.88 13.10
CA LYS A 76 0.77 21.92 14.53
C LYS A 76 0.04 20.80 15.27
N VAL A 77 0.70 20.22 16.24
CA VAL A 77 0.12 19.24 17.15
C VAL A 77 0.18 19.82 18.54
N SER A 78 -0.90 19.74 19.31
CA SER A 78 -0.92 20.16 20.72
C SER A 78 -0.05 19.25 21.59
N ASP A 79 0.41 19.77 22.73
CA ASP A 79 1.31 19.04 23.63
C ASP A 79 0.70 17.74 24.17
N ASP A 80 -0.63 17.70 24.31
CA ASP A 80 -1.39 16.50 24.70
C ASP A 80 -1.62 15.49 23.57
N GLY A 81 -1.21 15.84 22.33
CA GLY A 81 -1.38 15.00 21.14
C GLY A 81 -2.82 14.85 20.64
N LEU A 82 -3.76 15.65 21.17
CA LEU A 82 -5.19 15.53 20.86
C LEU A 82 -5.65 16.44 19.71
N THR A 83 -4.93 17.54 19.45
CA THR A 83 -5.34 18.51 18.43
C THR A 83 -4.31 18.63 17.34
N TYR A 84 -4.76 18.46 16.09
CA TYR A 84 -3.95 18.63 14.87
C TYR A 84 -4.55 19.76 14.05
N GLU A 85 -3.80 20.87 13.90
CA GLU A 85 -4.22 22.02 13.11
C GLU A 85 -3.37 22.14 11.84
N PHE A 86 -4.03 22.05 10.68
CA PHE A 86 -3.41 22.09 9.36
C PHE A 86 -3.64 23.44 8.70
N THR A 87 -2.58 24.04 8.17
CA THR A 87 -2.65 25.22 7.30
C THR A 87 -2.63 24.79 5.84
N LEU A 88 -3.71 25.01 5.10
CA LEU A 88 -3.84 24.65 3.70
C LEU A 88 -3.04 25.60 2.79
N ARG A 89 -2.56 25.07 1.65
CA ARG A 89 -1.96 25.89 0.59
C ARG A 89 -3.03 26.75 -0.08
N PRO A 90 -2.80 28.05 -0.28
CA PRO A 90 -3.66 28.86 -1.14
C PRO A 90 -3.44 28.51 -2.62
N GLY A 91 -4.39 28.83 -3.48
CA GLY A 91 -4.24 28.73 -4.94
C GLY A 91 -4.40 27.32 -5.51
N VAL A 92 -4.72 26.32 -4.68
CA VAL A 92 -4.95 24.95 -5.17
C VAL A 92 -6.29 24.87 -5.89
N LYS A 93 -6.28 24.34 -7.12
CA LYS A 93 -7.47 24.23 -7.97
C LYS A 93 -7.88 22.79 -8.16
N PHE A 94 -9.19 22.54 -8.14
CA PHE A 94 -9.74 21.29 -8.62
C PHE A 94 -9.70 21.20 -10.14
N HIS A 95 -9.76 19.97 -10.66
CA HIS A 95 -9.76 19.72 -12.10
C HIS A 95 -10.98 20.36 -12.78
N LYS A 96 -10.73 20.90 -13.98
CA LYS A 96 -11.79 21.30 -14.90
C LYS A 96 -11.97 20.22 -15.96
N THR A 97 -13.22 19.77 -16.13
CA THR A 97 -13.63 18.73 -17.08
C THR A 97 -14.88 19.19 -17.84
N ASP A 98 -15.39 18.37 -18.76
CA ASP A 98 -16.64 18.66 -19.49
C ASP A 98 -17.89 18.59 -18.58
N TYR A 99 -17.78 17.87 -17.43
CA TYR A 99 -18.88 17.68 -16.48
C TYR A 99 -18.76 18.52 -15.21
N PHE A 100 -17.63 19.21 -15.00
CA PHE A 100 -17.42 20.11 -13.86
C PHE A 100 -16.46 21.25 -14.16
N SER A 101 -16.83 22.46 -13.74
CA SER A 101 -15.99 23.64 -13.81
C SER A 101 -15.96 24.30 -12.43
N PRO A 102 -14.85 24.19 -11.67
CA PRO A 102 -14.77 24.75 -10.32
C PRO A 102 -14.91 26.26 -10.35
N THR A 103 -15.69 26.83 -9.41
CA THR A 103 -15.90 28.28 -9.26
C THR A 103 -15.00 28.87 -8.19
N ARG A 104 -14.37 28.06 -7.37
CA ARG A 104 -13.47 28.46 -6.28
C ARG A 104 -12.23 27.55 -6.18
N GLU A 105 -11.24 28.00 -5.43
CA GLU A 105 -10.10 27.21 -5.01
C GLU A 105 -10.47 26.24 -3.88
N LEU A 106 -9.63 25.22 -3.69
CA LEU A 106 -9.73 24.27 -2.58
C LEU A 106 -9.61 25.02 -1.24
N ASN A 107 -10.47 24.68 -0.30
CA ASN A 107 -10.45 25.23 1.04
C ASN A 107 -10.84 24.21 2.11
N ALA A 108 -10.95 24.64 3.36
CA ALA A 108 -11.24 23.76 4.50
C ALA A 108 -12.58 23.01 4.37
N GLN A 109 -13.58 23.54 3.66
CA GLN A 109 -14.87 22.86 3.48
C GLN A 109 -14.74 21.57 2.66
N ASP A 110 -13.78 21.50 1.74
CA ASP A 110 -13.49 20.31 0.95
C ASP A 110 -12.92 19.19 1.82
N VAL A 111 -12.07 19.55 2.78
CA VAL A 111 -11.53 18.60 3.77
C VAL A 111 -12.64 18.12 4.71
N LEU A 112 -13.47 19.05 5.25
CA LEU A 112 -14.60 18.67 6.09
C LEU A 112 -15.53 17.70 5.37
N PHE A 113 -15.94 18.00 4.14
CA PHE A 113 -16.76 17.12 3.33
C PHE A 113 -16.14 15.72 3.20
N SER A 114 -14.84 15.67 2.85
CA SER A 114 -14.14 14.40 2.58
C SER A 114 -14.11 13.48 3.79
N PHE A 115 -13.92 14.02 4.99
CA PHE A 115 -13.87 13.22 6.21
C PHE A 115 -15.23 12.99 6.84
N GLN A 116 -16.10 14.00 6.90
CA GLN A 116 -17.42 13.85 7.54
C GLN A 116 -18.28 12.79 6.87
N ARG A 117 -18.21 12.63 5.54
CA ARG A 117 -18.94 11.56 4.86
C ARG A 117 -18.49 10.15 5.25
N MET A 118 -17.24 9.98 5.74
CA MET A 118 -16.73 8.70 6.24
C MET A 118 -17.08 8.48 7.71
N LEU A 119 -17.07 9.56 8.50
CA LEU A 119 -17.16 9.50 9.97
C LEU A 119 -18.60 9.55 10.49
N ASP A 120 -19.49 10.27 9.81
CA ASP A 120 -20.87 10.49 10.24
C ASP A 120 -21.86 9.65 9.44
N PRO A 121 -22.45 8.58 10.03
CA PRO A 121 -23.48 7.77 9.36
C PRO A 121 -24.76 8.55 9.00
N ALA A 122 -25.01 9.71 9.63
CA ALA A 122 -26.15 10.58 9.31
C ALA A 122 -25.88 11.45 8.07
N ASN A 123 -24.63 11.61 7.65
CA ASN A 123 -24.28 12.35 6.45
C ASN A 123 -24.91 11.70 5.21
N PRO A 124 -25.62 12.44 4.34
CA PRO A 124 -26.25 11.88 3.15
C PRO A 124 -25.24 11.15 2.23
N TRP A 125 -24.00 11.62 2.16
CA TRP A 125 -22.93 11.02 1.36
C TRP A 125 -22.39 9.72 1.95
N HIS A 126 -22.64 9.43 3.24
CA HIS A 126 -22.26 8.16 3.85
C HIS A 126 -22.93 6.97 3.17
N LYS A 127 -24.21 7.13 2.80
CA LYS A 127 -25.02 6.08 2.15
C LYS A 127 -24.70 5.92 0.65
N VAL A 128 -24.05 6.88 0.01
CA VAL A 128 -23.62 6.80 -1.39
C VAL A 128 -22.48 5.81 -1.58
N ALA A 129 -21.64 5.64 -0.56
CA ALA A 129 -20.53 4.70 -0.56
C ALA A 129 -21.01 3.26 -0.35
N GLN A 130 -21.41 2.57 -1.43
CA GLN A 130 -22.00 1.22 -1.36
C GLN A 130 -21.07 0.16 -0.75
N SER A 131 -19.77 0.29 -0.93
CA SER A 131 -18.75 -0.62 -0.35
C SER A 131 -18.32 -0.21 1.06
N GLY A 132 -18.93 0.85 1.64
CA GLY A 132 -18.52 1.43 2.91
C GLY A 132 -17.15 2.12 2.84
N PHE A 133 -16.46 2.18 4.00
CA PHE A 133 -15.19 2.88 4.17
C PHE A 133 -14.14 1.96 4.83
N PRO A 134 -13.61 0.96 4.09
CA PRO A 134 -12.81 -0.12 4.69
C PRO A 134 -11.56 0.38 5.44
N HIS A 135 -10.83 1.36 4.89
CA HIS A 135 -9.67 1.93 5.58
C HIS A 135 -10.05 2.74 6.82
N ALA A 136 -11.06 3.61 6.72
CA ALA A 136 -11.51 4.41 7.86
C ALA A 136 -11.97 3.50 9.02
N GLN A 137 -12.64 2.38 8.70
CA GLN A 137 -13.08 1.40 9.69
C GLN A 137 -11.90 0.61 10.29
N SER A 138 -10.97 0.12 9.45
CA SER A 138 -9.80 -0.64 9.92
C SER A 138 -8.86 0.20 10.79
N MET A 139 -8.72 1.49 10.48
CA MET A 139 -7.94 2.46 11.27
C MET A 139 -8.74 3.04 12.44
N GLN A 140 -9.99 2.61 12.67
CA GLN A 140 -10.86 3.06 13.74
C GLN A 140 -11.09 4.58 13.77
N LEU A 141 -11.03 5.26 12.61
CA LEU A 141 -11.18 6.72 12.54
C LEU A 141 -12.50 7.25 13.13
N PRO A 142 -13.66 6.58 12.98
CA PRO A 142 -14.92 7.05 13.59
C PRO A 142 -14.89 7.12 15.12
N SER A 143 -14.06 6.30 15.78
CA SER A 143 -13.88 6.35 17.24
C SER A 143 -12.68 7.21 17.65
N LEU A 144 -11.69 7.37 16.77
CA LEU A 144 -10.49 8.18 17.03
C LEU A 144 -10.75 9.68 16.87
N ILE A 145 -11.46 10.07 15.80
CA ILE A 145 -11.70 11.49 15.48
C ILE A 145 -12.98 11.95 16.17
N LYS A 146 -12.82 12.74 17.23
CA LYS A 146 -13.93 13.31 17.99
C LYS A 146 -14.60 14.49 17.28
N ASN A 147 -13.83 15.32 16.57
CA ASN A 147 -14.33 16.48 15.86
C ASN A 147 -13.40 16.90 14.72
N ILE A 148 -14.00 17.47 13.66
CA ILE A 148 -13.28 18.19 12.61
C ILE A 148 -14.00 19.51 12.38
N ASP A 149 -13.25 20.62 12.45
CA ASP A 149 -13.77 21.97 12.20
C ASP A 149 -12.82 22.79 11.33
N ALA A 150 -13.34 23.88 10.80
CA ALA A 150 -12.62 24.84 9.97
C ALA A 150 -12.60 26.21 10.65
N PRO A 151 -11.63 26.52 11.51
CA PRO A 151 -11.52 27.81 12.19
C PRO A 151 -11.35 28.99 11.24
N ALA A 152 -10.78 28.75 10.06
CA ALA A 152 -10.63 29.72 8.97
C ALA A 152 -10.71 29.02 7.61
N PRO A 153 -10.89 29.76 6.50
CA PRO A 153 -11.01 29.18 5.15
C PRO A 153 -9.86 28.27 4.72
N LEU A 154 -8.65 28.50 5.22
CA LEU A 154 -7.45 27.71 4.94
C LEU A 154 -6.90 27.00 6.19
N THR A 155 -7.72 26.80 7.22
CA THR A 155 -7.32 26.12 8.45
C THR A 155 -8.30 24.99 8.75
N VAL A 156 -7.78 23.79 8.93
CA VAL A 156 -8.55 22.60 9.33
C VAL A 156 -8.00 22.08 10.65
N ARG A 157 -8.89 21.79 11.59
CA ARG A 157 -8.52 21.25 12.89
C ARG A 157 -9.22 19.94 13.13
N PHE A 158 -8.42 18.90 13.45
CA PHE A 158 -8.88 17.62 13.95
C PHE A 158 -8.69 17.57 15.45
N THR A 159 -9.70 17.13 16.18
CA THR A 159 -9.62 16.82 17.60
C THR A 159 -9.83 15.32 17.77
N LEU A 160 -8.86 14.66 18.38
CA LEU A 160 -8.89 13.21 18.65
C LEU A 160 -9.52 12.93 20.02
N ASP A 161 -10.07 11.72 20.17
CA ASP A 161 -10.59 11.22 21.45
C ASP A 161 -9.45 10.84 22.41
N HIS A 162 -8.38 10.31 21.85
CA HIS A 162 -7.14 9.95 22.57
C HIS A 162 -5.92 10.22 21.67
N PRO A 163 -4.71 10.37 22.24
CA PRO A 163 -3.50 10.61 21.44
C PRO A 163 -3.22 9.44 20.52
N ASP A 164 -2.86 9.73 19.26
CA ASP A 164 -2.47 8.74 18.26
C ASP A 164 -1.31 9.26 17.42
N SER A 165 -0.10 8.76 17.69
CA SER A 165 1.12 9.17 16.98
C SER A 165 1.17 8.68 15.52
N THR A 166 0.27 7.76 15.14
CA THR A 166 0.17 7.26 13.76
C THR A 166 -0.77 8.09 12.89
N PHE A 167 -1.50 9.05 13.48
CA PHE A 167 -2.55 9.81 12.81
C PHE A 167 -2.06 10.52 11.54
N LEU A 168 -0.89 11.18 11.59
CA LEU A 168 -0.32 11.83 10.40
C LEU A 168 0.03 10.81 9.31
N ALA A 169 0.59 9.66 9.66
CA ALA A 169 0.88 8.58 8.71
C ALA A 169 -0.42 8.02 8.09
N THR A 170 -1.47 7.89 8.88
CA THR A 170 -2.81 7.49 8.42
C THR A 170 -3.38 8.52 7.43
N LEU A 171 -3.22 9.82 7.66
CA LEU A 171 -3.65 10.88 6.74
C LEU A 171 -2.84 10.94 5.43
N SER A 172 -1.70 10.27 5.34
CA SER A 172 -0.93 10.15 4.08
C SER A 172 -1.41 9.01 3.17
N MET A 173 -2.32 8.16 3.63
CA MET A 173 -2.86 7.04 2.85
C MET A 173 -3.85 7.51 1.79
N GLY A 174 -4.00 6.75 0.71
CA GLY A 174 -4.83 7.09 -0.45
C GLY A 174 -6.29 7.40 -0.12
N PHE A 175 -6.88 6.71 0.85
CA PHE A 175 -8.26 6.95 1.28
C PHE A 175 -8.48 8.34 1.91
N ALA A 176 -7.44 8.98 2.47
CA ALA A 176 -7.50 10.33 3.04
C ALA A 176 -7.47 11.45 1.97
N SER A 177 -7.77 11.11 0.72
CA SER A 177 -7.88 12.06 -0.40
C SER A 177 -8.95 13.12 -0.17
N VAL A 178 -8.65 14.37 -0.58
CA VAL A 178 -9.58 15.49 -0.46
C VAL A 178 -10.39 15.66 -1.74
N TYR A 179 -11.70 15.65 -1.60
CA TYR A 179 -12.70 15.77 -2.67
C TYR A 179 -13.29 17.18 -2.71
N SER A 180 -13.78 17.61 -3.87
CA SER A 180 -14.49 18.87 -4.02
C SER A 180 -15.90 18.78 -3.43
N ALA A 181 -16.14 19.55 -2.37
CA ALA A 181 -17.49 19.72 -1.80
C ALA A 181 -18.44 20.38 -2.82
N GLU A 182 -17.95 21.32 -3.63
CA GLU A 182 -18.71 21.99 -4.68
C GLU A 182 -19.20 20.98 -5.75
N TYR A 183 -18.32 20.07 -6.18
CA TYR A 183 -18.70 19.03 -7.13
C TYR A 183 -19.69 18.02 -6.53
N ALA A 184 -19.46 17.64 -5.28
CA ALA A 184 -20.38 16.77 -4.56
C ALA A 184 -21.79 17.42 -4.46
N ASP A 185 -21.88 18.69 -4.09
CA ASP A 185 -23.14 19.43 -4.07
C ASP A 185 -23.82 19.48 -5.44
N GLN A 186 -23.05 19.67 -6.53
CA GLN A 186 -23.58 19.62 -7.89
C GLN A 186 -24.22 18.24 -8.18
N LEU A 187 -23.52 17.15 -7.87
CA LEU A 187 -24.00 15.78 -8.10
C LEU A 187 -25.24 15.45 -7.27
N MET A 188 -25.27 15.88 -6.00
CA MET A 188 -26.39 15.66 -5.10
C MET A 188 -27.63 16.42 -5.59
N LYS A 189 -27.50 17.68 -6.00
CA LYS A 189 -28.58 18.48 -6.60
C LYS A 189 -29.09 17.91 -7.92
N ALA A 190 -28.21 17.29 -8.70
CA ALA A 190 -28.56 16.60 -9.95
C ALA A 190 -29.20 15.23 -9.73
N GLY A 191 -29.26 14.71 -8.50
CA GLY A 191 -29.76 13.37 -8.18
C GLY A 191 -28.88 12.22 -8.71
N THR A 192 -27.60 12.48 -8.91
CA THR A 192 -26.62 11.52 -9.47
C THR A 192 -25.35 11.40 -8.62
N PRO A 193 -25.44 11.22 -7.28
CA PRO A 193 -24.29 11.22 -6.40
C PRO A 193 -23.33 10.04 -6.66
N GLU A 194 -23.81 8.93 -7.21
CA GLU A 194 -23.02 7.76 -7.61
C GLU A 194 -21.96 8.07 -8.69
N LYS A 195 -22.15 9.16 -9.44
CA LYS A 195 -21.18 9.62 -10.45
C LYS A 195 -19.85 10.06 -9.85
N LEU A 196 -19.76 10.33 -8.55
CA LEU A 196 -18.50 10.59 -7.87
C LEU A 196 -17.50 9.42 -8.08
N ASN A 197 -18.03 8.19 -8.18
CA ASN A 197 -17.23 6.99 -8.39
C ASN A 197 -16.85 6.73 -9.87
N SER A 198 -17.49 7.38 -10.83
CA SER A 198 -17.25 7.16 -12.28
C SER A 198 -16.79 8.39 -13.05
N GLN A 199 -17.01 9.57 -12.49
CA GLN A 199 -16.61 10.88 -13.02
C GLN A 199 -15.81 11.65 -11.96
N PRO A 200 -14.57 11.20 -11.65
CA PRO A 200 -13.81 11.77 -10.54
C PRO A 200 -13.32 13.19 -10.81
N ILE A 201 -13.36 14.03 -9.79
CA ILE A 201 -12.73 15.34 -9.74
C ILE A 201 -11.76 15.37 -8.57
N GLY A 202 -10.50 15.68 -8.84
CA GLY A 202 -9.45 15.84 -7.85
C GLY A 202 -8.66 17.13 -8.05
N SER A 203 -7.58 17.27 -7.29
CA SER A 203 -6.61 18.37 -7.39
C SER A 203 -5.23 17.88 -7.84
N GLY A 204 -5.11 16.60 -8.17
CA GLY A 204 -3.86 15.90 -8.45
C GLY A 204 -3.16 16.26 -9.76
N PRO A 205 -2.03 15.61 -10.05
CA PRO A 205 -1.17 15.92 -11.20
C PRO A 205 -1.81 15.61 -12.56
N PHE A 206 -2.79 14.71 -12.60
CA PHE A 206 -3.47 14.35 -13.85
C PHE A 206 -4.98 14.49 -13.74
N VAL A 207 -5.63 14.79 -14.85
CA VAL A 207 -7.07 14.97 -14.99
C VAL A 207 -7.65 13.78 -15.70
N PHE A 208 -8.69 13.17 -15.14
CA PHE A 208 -9.41 12.04 -15.75
C PHE A 208 -10.05 12.42 -17.08
N THR A 209 -9.95 11.53 -18.07
CA THR A 209 -10.59 11.75 -19.37
C THR A 209 -11.49 10.59 -19.79
N ARG A 210 -11.09 9.34 -19.53
CA ARG A 210 -11.88 8.17 -19.95
C ARG A 210 -11.51 6.93 -19.16
N PHE A 211 -12.50 6.12 -18.85
CA PHE A 211 -12.35 4.74 -18.40
C PHE A 211 -13.15 3.79 -19.28
N GLN A 212 -12.51 2.73 -19.72
CA GLN A 212 -13.13 1.58 -20.34
C GLN A 212 -12.65 0.35 -19.58
N LYS A 213 -13.57 -0.29 -18.86
CA LYS A 213 -13.28 -1.45 -18.00
C LYS A 213 -12.53 -2.52 -18.80
N ASP A 214 -11.55 -3.13 -18.17
CA ASP A 214 -10.68 -4.20 -18.68
C ASP A 214 -9.89 -3.84 -19.97
N ALA A 215 -9.83 -2.56 -20.31
CA ALA A 215 -9.10 -2.07 -21.47
C ALA A 215 -8.16 -0.90 -21.15
N VAL A 216 -8.70 0.24 -20.71
CA VAL A 216 -7.87 1.45 -20.58
C VAL A 216 -8.44 2.47 -19.59
N VAL A 217 -7.54 3.15 -18.85
CA VAL A 217 -7.81 4.44 -18.21
C VAL A 217 -6.95 5.50 -18.87
N ARG A 218 -7.52 6.66 -19.19
CA ARG A 218 -6.81 7.78 -19.82
C ARG A 218 -6.89 9.03 -18.96
N TYR A 219 -5.79 9.73 -18.93
CA TYR A 219 -5.65 11.01 -18.22
C TYR A 219 -4.89 12.00 -19.09
N ARG A 220 -5.10 13.29 -18.85
CA ARG A 220 -4.25 14.36 -19.38
C ARG A 220 -3.50 15.05 -18.23
N ALA A 221 -2.33 15.63 -18.50
CA ALA A 221 -1.60 16.38 -17.50
C ALA A 221 -2.43 17.56 -17.00
N ASN A 222 -2.38 17.83 -15.69
CA ASN A 222 -3.01 18.99 -15.06
C ASN A 222 -2.08 20.22 -15.21
N PRO A 223 -2.42 21.21 -16.07
CA PRO A 223 -1.55 22.37 -16.26
C PRO A 223 -1.53 23.32 -15.03
N ALA A 224 -2.51 23.18 -14.14
CA ALA A 224 -2.67 23.99 -12.93
C ALA A 224 -2.25 23.23 -11.66
N TYR A 225 -1.52 22.12 -11.79
CA TYR A 225 -1.06 21.38 -10.63
C TYR A 225 -0.11 22.21 -9.77
N PHE A 226 -0.38 22.32 -8.49
CA PHE A 226 0.34 23.24 -7.58
C PHE A 226 1.83 22.90 -7.42
N ALA A 227 2.22 21.63 -7.64
CA ALA A 227 3.62 21.18 -7.59
C ALA A 227 4.30 21.17 -8.98
N GLY A 228 3.67 21.75 -10.00
CA GLY A 228 4.18 21.82 -11.37
C GLY A 228 3.50 20.82 -12.32
N LYS A 229 3.31 21.26 -13.58
CA LYS A 229 2.70 20.42 -14.63
C LYS A 229 3.56 19.18 -14.89
N PRO A 230 3.00 17.96 -14.89
CA PRO A 230 3.72 16.75 -15.33
C PRO A 230 4.29 16.88 -16.75
N ALA A 231 5.45 16.27 -16.99
CA ALA A 231 6.11 16.35 -18.29
C ALA A 231 5.51 15.40 -19.34
N VAL A 232 4.76 14.37 -18.91
CA VAL A 232 4.09 13.41 -19.79
C VAL A 232 2.63 13.78 -20.00
N ASP A 233 2.15 13.68 -21.25
CA ASP A 233 0.76 13.96 -21.64
C ASP A 233 0.44 13.31 -23.00
N PRO A 234 -0.56 12.38 -23.10
CA PRO A 234 -1.37 11.81 -22.02
C PRO A 234 -0.65 10.73 -21.18
N LEU A 235 -1.17 10.49 -19.96
CA LEU A 235 -0.90 9.27 -19.20
C LEU A 235 -2.00 8.25 -19.51
N ILE A 236 -1.60 7.01 -19.82
CA ILE A 236 -2.50 5.93 -20.22
C ILE A 236 -2.20 4.68 -19.41
N PHE A 237 -3.19 4.13 -18.71
CA PHE A 237 -3.10 2.80 -18.12
C PHE A 237 -3.74 1.80 -19.10
N ALA A 238 -2.91 0.98 -19.73
CA ALA A 238 -3.33 -0.11 -20.62
C ALA A 238 -3.50 -1.38 -19.79
N ILE A 239 -4.75 -1.75 -19.49
CA ILE A 239 -5.07 -2.90 -18.67
C ILE A 239 -4.72 -4.18 -19.45
N THR A 240 -3.80 -4.96 -18.90
CA THR A 240 -3.24 -6.15 -19.56
C THR A 240 -2.97 -7.20 -18.48
N THR A 241 -3.93 -8.09 -18.26
CA THR A 241 -3.92 -9.03 -17.13
C THR A 241 -2.83 -10.10 -17.22
N ASP A 242 -2.49 -10.56 -18.41
CA ASP A 242 -1.43 -11.56 -18.61
C ASP A 242 -0.03 -10.92 -18.53
N PRO A 243 0.84 -11.36 -17.61
CA PRO A 243 2.16 -10.77 -17.43
C PRO A 243 3.10 -11.00 -18.62
N ASN A 244 2.97 -12.11 -19.37
CA ASN A 244 3.79 -12.35 -20.55
C ASN A 244 3.42 -11.36 -21.67
N VAL A 245 2.11 -11.08 -21.83
CA VAL A 245 1.64 -10.07 -22.78
C VAL A 245 2.13 -8.67 -22.36
N ARG A 246 2.12 -8.35 -21.05
CA ARG A 246 2.70 -7.08 -20.54
C ARG A 246 4.17 -6.92 -20.93
N LEU A 247 4.99 -7.96 -20.72
CA LEU A 247 6.40 -7.93 -21.10
C LEU A 247 6.60 -7.76 -22.62
N GLN A 248 5.80 -8.46 -23.44
CA GLN A 248 5.88 -8.31 -24.90
C GLN A 248 5.48 -6.90 -25.37
N LYS A 249 4.45 -6.30 -24.78
CA LYS A 249 4.07 -4.90 -25.05
C LYS A 249 5.20 -3.93 -24.68
N LEU A 250 5.85 -4.13 -23.54
CA LEU A 250 7.01 -3.33 -23.13
C LEU A 250 8.15 -3.43 -24.16
N ARG A 251 8.52 -4.65 -24.59
CA ARG A 251 9.56 -4.88 -25.60
C ARG A 251 9.24 -4.22 -26.94
N ARG A 252 7.97 -4.23 -27.37
CA ARG A 252 7.51 -3.59 -28.61
C ARG A 252 7.25 -2.09 -28.48
N ASN A 253 7.56 -1.50 -27.33
CA ASN A 253 7.30 -0.08 -27.02
C ASN A 253 5.81 0.33 -27.10
N GLU A 254 4.91 -0.63 -26.91
CA GLU A 254 3.45 -0.36 -26.77
C GLU A 254 3.12 0.14 -25.35
N CYS A 255 3.98 -0.19 -24.38
CA CYS A 255 4.02 0.40 -23.03
C CYS A 255 5.45 0.84 -22.73
N GLN A 256 5.60 1.91 -21.96
CA GLN A 256 6.90 2.40 -21.49
C GLN A 256 7.23 1.89 -20.08
N ILE A 257 6.20 1.52 -19.31
CA ILE A 257 6.30 0.95 -17.96
C ILE A 257 5.39 -0.27 -17.88
N THR A 258 5.82 -1.34 -17.20
CA THR A 258 4.95 -2.46 -16.83
C THR A 258 5.05 -2.78 -15.36
N LEU A 259 3.90 -2.86 -14.70
CA LEU A 259 3.77 -3.18 -13.28
C LEU A 259 3.72 -4.71 -13.07
N SER A 260 4.07 -5.15 -11.86
CA SER A 260 3.96 -6.56 -11.42
C SER A 260 4.59 -7.58 -12.39
N PRO A 261 5.90 -7.43 -12.73
CA PRO A 261 6.60 -8.41 -13.55
C PRO A 261 6.79 -9.73 -12.77
N LYS A 262 6.94 -10.85 -13.49
CA LYS A 262 7.35 -12.13 -12.87
C LYS A 262 8.82 -12.09 -12.45
N PRO A 263 9.25 -12.86 -11.44
CA PRO A 263 10.66 -12.95 -11.04
C PRO A 263 11.61 -13.29 -12.21
N LEU A 264 11.25 -14.26 -13.04
CA LEU A 264 12.03 -14.62 -14.24
C LEU A 264 12.10 -13.49 -15.27
N ASP A 265 11.04 -12.68 -15.41
CA ASP A 265 11.02 -11.54 -16.33
C ASP A 265 11.95 -10.42 -15.86
N ILE A 266 12.12 -10.25 -14.54
CA ILE A 266 13.05 -9.28 -13.94
C ILE A 266 14.49 -9.67 -14.32
N ALA A 267 14.86 -10.93 -14.16
CA ALA A 267 16.19 -11.43 -14.52
C ALA A 267 16.45 -11.28 -16.03
N ALA A 268 15.47 -11.63 -16.88
CA ALA A 268 15.58 -11.49 -18.34
C ALA A 268 15.64 -10.03 -18.80
N ALA A 269 14.91 -9.12 -18.17
CA ALA A 269 14.94 -7.69 -18.48
C ALA A 269 16.29 -7.05 -18.15
N GLY A 270 17.00 -7.52 -17.12
CA GLY A 270 18.33 -7.05 -16.77
C GLY A 270 19.39 -7.30 -17.84
N GLN A 271 19.13 -8.19 -18.81
CA GLN A 271 20.00 -8.47 -19.95
C GLN A 271 19.60 -7.72 -21.24
N ASP A 272 18.44 -7.06 -21.25
CA ASP A 272 17.93 -6.33 -22.42
C ASP A 272 18.31 -4.84 -22.33
N LYS A 273 19.17 -4.39 -23.26
CA LYS A 273 19.66 -2.99 -23.30
C LYS A 273 18.55 -1.94 -23.47
N ASN A 274 17.39 -2.34 -23.97
CA ASN A 274 16.23 -1.46 -24.16
C ASN A 274 15.35 -1.36 -22.93
N LEU A 275 15.63 -2.14 -21.88
CA LEU A 275 14.84 -2.20 -20.66
C LEU A 275 15.67 -1.80 -19.44
N LYS A 276 15.00 -1.33 -18.41
CA LYS A 276 15.56 -1.11 -17.07
C LYS A 276 14.70 -1.84 -16.05
N VAL A 277 15.35 -2.43 -15.05
CA VAL A 277 14.72 -2.93 -13.84
C VAL A 277 14.81 -1.83 -12.79
N VAL A 278 13.67 -1.30 -12.35
CA VAL A 278 13.59 -0.35 -11.23
C VAL A 278 13.01 -1.11 -10.04
N GLN A 279 13.72 -1.14 -8.93
CA GLN A 279 13.31 -1.96 -7.78
C GLN A 279 13.67 -1.30 -6.46
N THR A 280 12.90 -1.64 -5.41
CA THR A 280 13.13 -1.23 -4.04
C THR A 280 12.68 -2.33 -3.07
N ALA A 281 13.19 -2.32 -1.83
CA ALA A 281 12.67 -3.18 -0.78
C ALA A 281 11.19 -2.82 -0.52
N ALA A 282 10.29 -3.77 -0.70
CA ALA A 282 8.87 -3.54 -0.45
C ALA A 282 8.61 -3.40 1.06
N PHE A 283 7.65 -2.57 1.43
CA PHE A 283 7.18 -2.43 2.82
C PHE A 283 6.21 -3.55 3.16
N MET A 284 6.70 -4.80 3.03
CA MET A 284 5.88 -6.01 3.07
C MET A 284 6.62 -7.14 3.81
N THR A 285 5.84 -8.02 4.44
CA THR A 285 6.34 -9.25 5.06
C THR A 285 5.46 -10.43 4.69
N ALA A 286 6.07 -11.46 4.12
CA ALA A 286 5.45 -12.77 3.93
C ALA A 286 5.73 -13.65 5.14
N PHE A 287 4.74 -14.40 5.59
CA PHE A 287 4.83 -15.25 6.77
C PHE A 287 3.87 -16.44 6.71
N VAL A 288 4.08 -17.43 7.56
CA VAL A 288 3.06 -18.39 7.95
C VAL A 288 2.58 -18.02 9.35
N ALA A 289 1.30 -17.67 9.49
CA ALA A 289 0.68 -17.47 10.79
C ALA A 289 0.42 -18.82 11.46
N ILE A 290 0.74 -18.93 12.75
CA ILE A 290 0.55 -20.13 13.55
C ILE A 290 -0.58 -19.85 14.55
N ASN A 291 -1.72 -20.52 14.40
CA ASN A 291 -2.89 -20.29 15.24
C ASN A 291 -2.67 -20.82 16.66
N SER A 292 -2.40 -19.92 17.59
CA SER A 292 -2.11 -20.26 18.98
C SER A 292 -3.34 -20.72 19.80
N GLN A 293 -4.54 -20.71 19.22
CA GLN A 293 -5.74 -21.24 19.88
C GLN A 293 -6.00 -22.71 19.60
N HIS A 294 -5.24 -23.33 18.70
CA HIS A 294 -5.39 -24.75 18.33
C HIS A 294 -4.27 -25.60 18.95
N PRO A 295 -4.58 -26.47 19.93
CA PRO A 295 -3.58 -27.43 20.45
C PRO A 295 -3.08 -28.38 19.34
N PRO A 296 -1.75 -28.70 19.31
CA PRO A 296 -0.72 -28.29 20.28
C PRO A 296 0.02 -26.99 19.91
N LEU A 297 -0.49 -26.20 18.93
CA LEU A 297 0.11 -24.93 18.49
C LEU A 297 -0.03 -23.81 19.55
N ASP A 298 -0.80 -24.04 20.61
CA ASP A 298 -0.88 -23.21 21.82
C ASP A 298 0.44 -23.15 22.60
N LYS A 299 1.30 -24.19 22.47
CA LYS A 299 2.60 -24.28 23.14
C LYS A 299 3.68 -23.51 22.38
N PRO A 300 4.39 -22.56 23.01
CA PRO A 300 5.48 -21.82 22.36
C PRO A 300 6.58 -22.73 21.81
N GLU A 301 6.92 -23.82 22.52
CA GLU A 301 7.94 -24.79 22.12
C GLU A 301 7.61 -25.45 20.78
N VAL A 302 6.34 -25.74 20.54
CA VAL A 302 5.86 -26.30 19.26
C VAL A 302 6.00 -25.29 18.13
N ARG A 303 5.62 -24.03 18.36
CA ARG A 303 5.78 -22.96 17.37
C ARG A 303 7.24 -22.65 17.07
N GLN A 304 8.11 -22.69 18.09
CA GLN A 304 9.55 -22.55 17.92
C GLN A 304 10.14 -23.74 17.13
N ALA A 305 9.68 -24.97 17.40
CA ALA A 305 10.09 -26.17 16.67
C ALA A 305 9.72 -26.07 15.18
N ILE A 306 8.53 -25.57 14.85
CA ILE A 306 8.10 -25.29 13.46
C ILE A 306 9.06 -24.32 12.78
N ASN A 307 9.42 -23.22 13.46
CA ASN A 307 10.35 -22.22 12.92
C ASN A 307 11.75 -22.83 12.68
N LEU A 308 12.26 -23.63 13.61
CA LEU A 308 13.57 -24.28 13.53
C LEU A 308 13.61 -25.44 12.51
N ALA A 309 12.47 -26.05 12.21
CA ALA A 309 12.40 -27.13 11.22
C ALA A 309 12.53 -26.61 9.77
N PHE A 310 12.12 -25.38 9.50
CA PHE A 310 11.96 -24.84 8.17
C PHE A 310 13.28 -24.36 7.53
N ASP A 311 13.58 -24.83 6.31
CA ASP A 311 14.70 -24.34 5.48
C ASP A 311 14.31 -23.10 4.69
N LYS A 312 14.44 -21.94 5.35
CA LYS A 312 14.14 -20.63 4.76
C LYS A 312 15.01 -20.33 3.54
N THR A 313 16.27 -20.78 3.53
CA THR A 313 17.20 -20.51 2.42
C THR A 313 16.74 -21.21 1.14
N SER A 314 16.42 -22.50 1.23
CA SER A 314 15.89 -23.26 0.09
C SER A 314 14.53 -22.72 -0.37
N TYR A 315 13.67 -22.31 0.57
CA TYR A 315 12.38 -21.68 0.26
C TYR A 315 12.55 -20.39 -0.53
N LEU A 316 13.39 -19.46 -0.07
CA LEU A 316 13.64 -18.19 -0.76
C LEU A 316 14.18 -18.41 -2.16
N LYS A 317 15.11 -19.33 -2.33
CA LYS A 317 15.67 -19.69 -3.63
C LYS A 317 14.62 -20.25 -4.58
N ALA A 318 13.76 -21.16 -4.10
CA ALA A 318 12.81 -21.86 -4.96
C ALA A 318 11.52 -21.05 -5.24
N VAL A 319 11.07 -20.23 -4.29
CA VAL A 319 9.79 -19.51 -4.40
C VAL A 319 9.98 -18.07 -4.85
N PHE A 320 11.02 -17.39 -4.36
CA PHE A 320 11.26 -15.97 -4.67
C PHE A 320 12.35 -15.73 -5.72
N GLU A 321 13.16 -16.74 -6.07
CA GLU A 321 14.14 -16.65 -7.17
C GLU A 321 15.05 -15.41 -7.09
N GLY A 322 15.46 -15.01 -5.88
CA GLY A 322 16.29 -13.83 -5.64
C GLY A 322 15.55 -12.50 -5.52
N THR A 323 14.21 -12.50 -5.56
CA THR A 323 13.40 -11.27 -5.46
C THR A 323 12.92 -10.97 -4.04
N ALA A 324 13.56 -11.56 -3.02
CA ALA A 324 13.25 -11.30 -1.62
C ALA A 324 14.45 -11.51 -0.71
N GLN A 325 14.41 -10.86 0.45
CA GLN A 325 15.33 -11.08 1.57
C GLN A 325 14.66 -11.94 2.65
N ALA A 326 15.46 -12.67 3.45
CA ALA A 326 14.95 -13.45 4.57
C ALA A 326 14.31 -12.54 5.62
N ALA A 327 13.10 -12.88 6.06
CA ALA A 327 12.44 -12.19 7.16
C ALA A 327 12.79 -12.85 8.51
N ASN A 328 13.09 -12.03 9.52
CA ASN A 328 13.34 -12.47 10.90
C ASN A 328 12.33 -11.86 11.89
N GLY A 329 11.57 -10.86 11.48
CA GLY A 329 10.61 -10.14 12.30
C GLY A 329 9.32 -9.81 11.56
N PRO A 330 8.42 -9.08 12.21
CA PRO A 330 7.10 -8.77 11.67
C PRO A 330 7.10 -7.76 10.51
N TYR A 331 8.12 -6.93 10.39
CA TYR A 331 8.22 -5.92 9.33
C TYR A 331 9.63 -5.79 8.75
N PRO A 332 9.78 -5.19 7.55
CA PRO A 332 11.05 -5.20 6.81
C PRO A 332 12.10 -4.24 7.38
N PRO A 333 13.40 -4.45 7.01
CA PRO A 333 14.53 -3.67 7.52
C PRO A 333 14.52 -2.17 7.18
N ASN A 334 13.75 -1.73 6.17
CA ASN A 334 13.55 -0.33 5.84
C ASN A 334 12.54 0.39 6.77
N THR A 335 12.03 -0.29 7.81
CA THR A 335 11.20 0.30 8.86
C THR A 335 12.08 0.96 9.91
N TRP A 336 11.76 2.20 10.31
CA TRP A 336 12.59 2.99 11.23
C TRP A 336 12.76 2.38 12.63
N SER A 337 11.90 1.45 13.06
CA SER A 337 12.01 0.71 14.34
C SER A 337 12.38 -0.77 14.16
N TYR A 338 13.02 -1.13 13.04
CA TYR A 338 13.42 -2.51 12.82
C TYR A 338 14.47 -2.98 13.84
N ALA A 339 14.20 -4.07 14.55
CA ALA A 339 15.12 -4.65 15.52
C ALA A 339 16.17 -5.51 14.84
N LYS A 340 17.33 -4.92 14.53
CA LYS A 340 18.42 -5.57 13.76
C LYS A 340 19.05 -6.77 14.46
N ASP A 341 19.00 -6.77 15.79
CA ASP A 341 19.71 -7.74 16.64
C ASP A 341 18.88 -8.98 16.97
N LEU A 342 17.68 -9.11 16.40
CA LEU A 342 16.87 -10.30 16.59
C LEU A 342 17.50 -11.49 15.84
N PRO A 343 17.80 -12.61 16.52
CA PRO A 343 18.63 -13.70 15.97
C PRO A 343 17.90 -14.51 14.89
N GLY A 344 16.58 -14.42 14.78
CA GLY A 344 15.79 -15.28 13.92
C GLY A 344 15.81 -16.75 14.38
N TYR A 345 15.35 -17.62 13.46
CA TYR A 345 15.34 -19.07 13.67
C TYR A 345 16.10 -19.74 12.51
N PRO A 346 17.44 -19.92 12.62
CA PRO A 346 18.18 -20.73 11.66
C PRO A 346 17.73 -22.19 11.75
N GLN A 347 17.67 -22.88 10.61
CA GLN A 347 17.25 -24.28 10.60
C GLN A 347 18.11 -25.12 11.55
N ASN A 348 17.46 -25.85 12.46
CA ASN A 348 18.09 -26.76 13.40
C ASN A 348 17.11 -27.88 13.77
N LEU A 349 17.18 -28.99 13.03
CA LEU A 349 16.25 -30.11 13.20
C LEU A 349 16.39 -30.82 14.55
N ASP A 350 17.61 -30.90 15.10
CA ASP A 350 17.83 -31.55 16.39
C ASP A 350 17.21 -30.72 17.52
N LYS A 351 17.41 -29.43 17.51
CA LYS A 351 16.77 -28.54 18.48
C LYS A 351 15.25 -28.53 18.33
N ALA A 352 14.73 -28.59 17.10
CA ALA A 352 13.29 -28.71 16.86
C ALA A 352 12.72 -30.01 17.48
N ARG A 353 13.41 -31.16 17.32
CA ARG A 353 13.00 -32.44 17.96
C ARG A 353 13.06 -32.37 19.49
N GLU A 354 14.09 -31.72 20.06
CA GLU A 354 14.19 -31.51 21.51
C GLU A 354 12.98 -30.73 22.05
N LEU A 355 12.59 -29.63 21.36
CA LEU A 355 11.44 -28.83 21.74
C LEU A 355 10.12 -29.61 21.60
N MET A 356 9.97 -30.40 20.54
CA MET A 356 8.82 -31.29 20.38
C MET A 356 8.74 -32.30 21.53
N ALA A 357 9.87 -32.93 21.91
CA ALA A 357 9.90 -33.86 23.01
C ALA A 357 9.59 -33.21 24.36
N SER A 358 10.12 -31.98 24.63
CA SER A 358 9.82 -31.22 25.85
C SER A 358 8.36 -30.83 25.96
N ALA A 359 7.71 -30.60 24.82
CA ALA A 359 6.27 -30.33 24.71
C ALA A 359 5.39 -31.58 24.88
N GLY A 360 6.00 -32.76 25.07
CA GLY A 360 5.30 -34.07 25.19
C GLY A 360 4.83 -34.64 23.83
N LEU A 361 5.45 -34.22 22.73
CA LEU A 361 5.07 -34.56 21.35
C LEU A 361 6.21 -35.30 20.61
N LYS A 362 6.91 -36.21 21.31
CA LYS A 362 8.02 -36.99 20.74
C LYS A 362 7.61 -37.79 19.49
N ASP A 363 6.35 -38.25 19.45
CA ASP A 363 5.80 -39.03 18.33
C ASP A 363 5.17 -38.15 17.24
N GLY A 364 5.27 -36.83 17.39
CA GLY A 364 4.71 -35.85 16.47
C GLY A 364 3.21 -35.59 16.65
N PHE A 365 2.63 -34.88 15.68
CA PHE A 365 1.18 -34.61 15.63
C PHE A 365 0.74 -34.33 14.19
N SER A 366 -0.59 -34.23 13.96
CA SER A 366 -1.15 -33.86 12.67
C SER A 366 -1.67 -32.42 12.70
N THR A 367 -1.50 -31.68 11.58
CA THR A 367 -1.94 -30.29 11.41
C THR A 367 -2.32 -29.99 9.96
N THR A 368 -2.78 -28.79 9.67
CA THR A 368 -3.12 -28.34 8.31
C THR A 368 -2.29 -27.12 7.90
N ILE A 369 -1.87 -27.06 6.62
CA ILE A 369 -1.25 -25.90 6.00
C ILE A 369 -2.24 -25.33 5.00
N TRP A 370 -2.68 -24.10 5.24
CA TRP A 370 -3.63 -23.40 4.37
C TRP A 370 -2.89 -22.46 3.43
N THR A 371 -3.25 -22.51 2.14
CA THR A 371 -2.68 -21.64 1.12
C THR A 371 -3.72 -21.32 0.03
N ARG A 372 -3.40 -20.38 -0.83
CA ARG A 372 -4.23 -19.96 -1.97
C ARG A 372 -3.77 -20.60 -3.28
N PRO A 373 -4.63 -20.71 -4.32
CA PRO A 373 -4.24 -21.32 -5.59
C PRO A 373 -3.33 -20.43 -6.45
N THR A 374 -3.46 -19.09 -6.33
CA THR A 374 -2.78 -18.13 -7.20
C THR A 374 -1.62 -17.43 -6.49
N GLY A 375 -0.52 -17.18 -7.20
CA GLY A 375 0.63 -16.44 -6.70
C GLY A 375 0.36 -14.94 -6.45
N SER A 376 1.21 -14.32 -5.65
CA SER A 376 1.25 -12.88 -5.38
C SER A 376 2.68 -12.45 -5.09
N LEU A 377 2.93 -11.15 -4.99
CA LEU A 377 4.24 -10.63 -4.57
C LEU A 377 4.69 -11.20 -3.21
N LEU A 378 3.74 -11.41 -2.28
CA LEU A 378 3.99 -11.96 -0.95
C LEU A 378 4.16 -13.50 -0.93
N ASN A 379 3.73 -14.20 -1.96
CA ASN A 379 3.93 -15.64 -2.14
C ASN A 379 3.83 -15.97 -3.64
N PRO A 380 4.93 -15.89 -4.39
CA PRO A 380 4.92 -16.09 -5.85
C PRO A 380 4.49 -17.50 -6.28
N ASN A 381 4.78 -18.52 -5.48
CA ASN A 381 4.41 -19.90 -5.75
C ASN A 381 3.82 -20.58 -4.50
N PRO A 382 2.51 -20.39 -4.24
CA PRO A 382 1.88 -20.88 -3.01
C PRO A 382 1.92 -22.42 -2.86
N SER A 383 1.76 -23.13 -3.96
CA SER A 383 1.79 -24.62 -3.95
C SER A 383 3.17 -25.14 -3.56
N LEU A 384 4.23 -24.64 -4.20
CA LEU A 384 5.60 -25.03 -3.89
C LEU A 384 5.98 -24.64 -2.45
N GLY A 385 5.60 -23.45 -2.00
CA GLY A 385 5.86 -22.99 -0.63
C GLY A 385 5.24 -23.91 0.42
N ALA A 386 3.99 -24.32 0.21
CA ALA A 386 3.31 -25.24 1.11
C ALA A 386 3.95 -26.65 1.12
N GLN A 387 4.36 -27.15 -0.04
CA GLN A 387 5.05 -28.46 -0.16
C GLN A 387 6.41 -28.46 0.55
N LEU A 388 7.20 -27.37 0.43
CA LEU A 388 8.49 -27.23 1.12
C LEU A 388 8.29 -27.22 2.64
N LEU A 389 7.32 -26.46 3.14
CA LEU A 389 7.00 -26.46 4.57
C LEU A 389 6.53 -27.85 5.04
N GLN A 390 5.65 -28.51 4.32
CA GLN A 390 5.17 -29.86 4.64
C GLN A 390 6.34 -30.85 4.75
N ALA A 391 7.27 -30.82 3.78
CA ALA A 391 8.42 -31.71 3.75
C ALA A 391 9.38 -31.47 4.95
N ASP A 392 9.59 -30.21 5.32
CA ASP A 392 10.44 -29.87 6.46
C ASP A 392 9.80 -30.26 7.80
N LEU A 393 8.51 -30.01 7.97
CA LEU A 393 7.77 -30.41 9.17
C LEU A 393 7.76 -31.91 9.37
N ALA A 394 7.70 -32.69 8.30
CA ALA A 394 7.77 -34.15 8.38
C ALA A 394 9.09 -34.67 8.99
N LYS A 395 10.21 -33.94 8.82
CA LYS A 395 11.53 -34.29 9.39
C LYS A 395 11.56 -34.27 10.93
N VAL A 396 10.59 -33.58 11.54
CA VAL A 396 10.44 -33.46 13.00
C VAL A 396 9.16 -34.11 13.53
N GLY A 397 8.52 -34.98 12.72
CA GLY A 397 7.35 -35.78 13.12
C GLY A 397 6.01 -35.05 12.95
N ILE A 398 5.96 -33.84 12.38
CA ILE A 398 4.70 -33.09 12.15
C ILE A 398 4.13 -33.52 10.80
N LYS A 399 2.93 -34.13 10.80
CA LYS A 399 2.19 -34.54 9.60
C LYS A 399 1.22 -33.42 9.19
N ALA A 400 1.55 -32.68 8.14
CA ALA A 400 0.75 -31.56 7.68
C ALA A 400 -0.05 -31.93 6.42
N GLU A 401 -1.35 -31.64 6.40
CA GLU A 401 -2.22 -31.70 5.22
C GLU A 401 -2.27 -30.32 4.54
N ILE A 402 -1.98 -30.26 3.25
CA ILE A 402 -2.09 -28.99 2.49
C ILE A 402 -3.52 -28.79 2.04
N ARG A 403 -4.10 -27.62 2.37
CA ARG A 403 -5.42 -27.16 1.94
C ARG A 403 -5.28 -25.93 1.06
N VAL A 404 -5.62 -26.09 -0.21
CA VAL A 404 -5.67 -25.00 -1.19
C VAL A 404 -7.09 -24.45 -1.23
N ILE A 405 -7.25 -23.18 -0.82
CA ILE A 405 -8.55 -22.55 -0.65
C ILE A 405 -8.60 -21.27 -1.48
N GLU A 406 -9.72 -21.02 -2.17
CA GLU A 406 -9.94 -19.78 -2.91
C GLU A 406 -9.79 -18.57 -1.96
N TRP A 407 -9.25 -17.45 -2.50
CA TRP A 407 -8.81 -16.32 -1.69
C TRP A 407 -9.89 -15.71 -0.78
N GLY A 408 -11.07 -15.44 -1.32
CA GLY A 408 -12.16 -14.85 -0.53
C GLY A 408 -12.63 -15.76 0.59
N GLU A 409 -12.76 -17.07 0.30
CA GLU A 409 -13.13 -18.09 1.28
C GLU A 409 -12.03 -18.32 2.30
N LEU A 410 -10.75 -18.31 1.86
CA LEU A 410 -9.61 -18.43 2.75
C LEU A 410 -9.60 -17.31 3.79
N ILE A 411 -9.76 -16.05 3.36
CA ILE A 411 -9.80 -14.89 4.26
C ILE A 411 -10.99 -14.98 5.22
N ARG A 412 -12.19 -15.31 4.73
CA ARG A 412 -13.39 -15.45 5.56
C ARG A 412 -13.17 -16.48 6.68
N ARG A 413 -12.68 -17.66 6.33
CA ARG A 413 -12.45 -18.76 7.28
C ARG A 413 -11.27 -18.49 8.20
N ALA A 414 -10.20 -17.89 7.69
CA ALA A 414 -9.04 -17.50 8.49
C ALA A 414 -9.40 -16.45 9.55
N LYS A 415 -10.25 -15.47 9.20
CA LYS A 415 -10.81 -14.49 10.17
C LYS A 415 -11.64 -15.17 11.25
N ALA A 416 -12.33 -16.25 10.94
CA ALA A 416 -13.04 -17.08 11.91
C ALA A 416 -12.11 -17.94 12.79
N GLY A 417 -10.80 -18.03 12.44
CA GLY A 417 -9.80 -18.78 13.19
C GLY A 417 -9.80 -20.28 12.91
N GLU A 418 -10.30 -20.74 11.75
CA GLU A 418 -10.42 -22.16 11.42
C GLU A 418 -9.10 -22.81 10.98
N HIS A 419 -8.06 -22.04 10.67
CA HIS A 419 -6.75 -22.52 10.20
C HIS A 419 -5.84 -22.94 11.36
N ASP A 420 -4.89 -23.84 11.07
CA ASP A 420 -3.74 -24.13 11.94
C ASP A 420 -2.53 -23.31 11.51
N LEU A 421 -1.97 -23.62 10.33
CA LEU A 421 -0.86 -22.90 9.70
C LEU A 421 -1.39 -22.21 8.43
N LEU A 422 -1.18 -20.90 8.30
CA LEU A 422 -1.72 -20.11 7.21
C LEU A 422 -0.63 -19.33 6.49
N PHE A 423 -0.38 -19.66 5.22
CA PHE A 423 0.43 -18.80 4.35
C PHE A 423 -0.27 -17.47 4.11
N MET A 424 0.35 -16.41 4.57
CA MET A 424 -0.18 -15.05 4.52
C MET A 424 0.95 -14.05 4.29
N GLY A 425 0.61 -12.80 4.24
CA GLY A 425 1.53 -11.67 4.24
C GLY A 425 0.80 -10.39 4.61
N TRP A 426 1.56 -9.40 4.94
CA TRP A 426 1.08 -8.05 5.20
C TRP A 426 1.85 -7.04 4.37
N ALA A 427 1.13 -6.16 3.70
CA ALA A 427 1.66 -4.99 3.04
C ALA A 427 1.35 -3.77 3.92
N GLY A 428 2.37 -3.02 4.28
CA GLY A 428 2.17 -1.78 5.01
C GLY A 428 1.58 -0.70 4.11
N ASP A 429 0.54 -0.03 4.59
CA ASP A 429 -0.18 1.02 3.86
C ASP A 429 0.46 2.40 4.03
N ASN A 430 1.26 2.56 5.08
CA ASN A 430 2.02 3.76 5.42
C ASN A 430 3.38 3.38 6.02
N GLY A 431 4.23 4.36 6.29
CA GLY A 431 5.59 4.12 6.80
C GLY A 431 5.69 3.91 8.32
N ASP A 432 4.59 3.83 9.03
CA ASP A 432 4.62 3.63 10.48
C ASP A 432 4.66 2.13 10.84
N PRO A 433 5.57 1.70 11.76
CA PRO A 433 5.64 0.31 12.21
C PRO A 433 4.34 -0.23 12.82
N ASP A 434 3.53 0.66 13.41
CA ASP A 434 2.24 0.29 13.99
C ASP A 434 1.32 -0.37 12.97
N ASN A 435 1.46 -0.02 11.70
CA ASN A 435 0.68 -0.61 10.61
C ASN A 435 0.90 -2.13 10.45
N PHE A 436 1.99 -2.66 11.00
CA PHE A 436 2.22 -4.11 11.13
C PHE A 436 1.81 -4.66 12.49
N LEU A 437 2.01 -3.87 13.57
CA LEU A 437 1.86 -4.38 14.92
C LEU A 437 0.39 -4.43 15.37
N THR A 438 -0.31 -3.31 15.33
CA THR A 438 -1.72 -3.23 15.76
C THR A 438 -2.62 -4.21 15.01
N PRO A 439 -2.67 -4.26 13.65
CA PRO A 439 -3.60 -5.12 12.95
C PRO A 439 -3.24 -6.61 13.02
N GLN A 440 -1.98 -6.96 13.32
CA GLN A 440 -1.52 -8.36 13.27
C GLN A 440 -1.30 -8.99 14.65
N PHE A 441 -1.13 -8.19 15.72
CA PHE A 441 -0.72 -8.73 17.02
C PHE A 441 -1.51 -8.16 18.21
N SER A 442 -2.36 -7.13 18.02
CA SER A 442 -3.18 -6.63 19.13
C SER A 442 -4.29 -7.62 19.52
N CYS A 443 -4.74 -7.55 20.77
CA CYS A 443 -5.90 -8.31 21.25
C CYS A 443 -7.20 -7.92 20.52
N ALA A 444 -7.36 -6.65 20.18
CA ALA A 444 -8.49 -6.16 19.39
C ALA A 444 -8.52 -6.81 17.99
N ALA A 445 -7.34 -7.01 17.38
CA ALA A 445 -7.21 -7.64 16.06
C ALA A 445 -7.59 -9.14 16.06
N VAL A 446 -7.55 -9.83 17.18
CA VAL A 446 -8.11 -11.19 17.31
C VAL A 446 -9.62 -11.16 17.08
N LYS A 447 -10.32 -10.16 17.63
CA LYS A 447 -11.78 -10.01 17.48
C LYS A 447 -12.17 -9.60 16.07
N SER A 448 -11.44 -8.68 15.45
CA SER A 448 -11.66 -8.26 14.05
C SER A 448 -11.22 -9.31 13.02
N GLY A 449 -10.44 -10.32 13.44
CA GLY A 449 -9.99 -11.44 12.62
C GLY A 449 -8.75 -11.17 11.77
N THR A 450 -8.03 -10.07 11.97
CA THR A 450 -6.78 -9.76 11.23
C THR A 450 -5.53 -10.29 11.92
N ASN A 451 -5.56 -10.54 13.24
CA ASN A 451 -4.51 -11.25 13.95
C ASN A 451 -4.65 -12.76 13.68
N PHE A 452 -4.03 -13.24 12.61
CA PHE A 452 -4.09 -14.65 12.20
C PHE A 452 -3.31 -15.60 13.11
N ALA A 453 -2.40 -15.10 13.95
CA ALA A 453 -1.80 -15.92 15.01
C ALA A 453 -2.77 -16.20 16.17
N ARG A 454 -3.91 -15.48 16.22
CA ARG A 454 -4.97 -15.61 17.24
C ARG A 454 -4.45 -15.47 18.67
N TYR A 455 -3.31 -14.82 18.82
CA TYR A 455 -2.62 -14.62 20.10
C TYR A 455 -3.03 -13.30 20.72
N CYS A 456 -3.42 -13.33 21.99
CA CYS A 456 -3.73 -12.15 22.78
C CYS A 456 -3.00 -12.24 24.12
N ASP A 457 -2.04 -11.34 24.32
CA ASP A 457 -1.27 -11.21 25.56
C ASP A 457 -1.33 -9.73 25.99
N PRO A 458 -1.82 -9.44 27.22
CA PRO A 458 -1.93 -8.05 27.70
C PRO A 458 -0.60 -7.29 27.77
N ALA A 459 0.53 -7.97 27.93
CA ALA A 459 1.84 -7.32 27.97
C ALA A 459 2.27 -6.89 26.57
N LEU A 460 2.08 -7.75 25.54
CA LEU A 460 2.33 -7.42 24.14
C LEU A 460 1.39 -6.31 23.67
N ASP A 461 0.10 -6.42 23.98
CA ASP A 461 -0.92 -5.44 23.61
C ASP A 461 -0.61 -4.06 24.18
N ARG A 462 -0.12 -4.01 25.43
CA ARG A 462 0.35 -2.76 26.06
C ARG A 462 1.54 -2.16 25.34
N LEU A 463 2.57 -2.94 25.01
CA LEU A 463 3.74 -2.44 24.26
C LEU A 463 3.33 -1.81 22.92
N ILE A 464 2.40 -2.42 22.22
CA ILE A 464 1.86 -1.91 20.94
C ILE A 464 1.08 -0.62 21.17
N SER A 465 0.15 -0.63 22.14
CA SER A 465 -0.69 0.53 22.49
C SER A 465 0.14 1.72 22.98
N ASP A 466 1.10 1.49 23.89
CA ASP A 466 1.98 2.55 24.41
C ASP A 466 2.84 3.13 23.28
N GLY A 467 3.31 2.28 22.34
CA GLY A 467 4.02 2.73 21.15
C GLY A 467 3.15 3.60 20.24
N LYS A 468 1.85 3.31 20.14
CA LYS A 468 0.90 4.07 19.34
C LYS A 468 0.56 5.43 19.97
N THR A 469 0.51 5.51 21.30
CA THR A 469 0.16 6.75 22.02
C THR A 469 1.36 7.63 22.38
N THR A 470 2.59 7.11 22.28
CA THR A 470 3.83 7.86 22.54
C THR A 470 4.21 8.71 21.34
N SER A 471 4.47 10.01 21.52
CA SER A 471 4.82 10.93 20.44
C SER A 471 6.29 10.87 20.00
N ALA A 472 7.23 10.63 20.93
CA ALA A 472 8.66 10.61 20.67
C ALA A 472 9.09 9.33 19.92
N GLN A 473 9.61 9.47 18.70
CA GLN A 473 9.99 8.34 17.83
C GLN A 473 10.99 7.38 18.49
N ASP A 474 11.99 7.88 19.21
CA ASP A 474 12.97 7.03 19.90
C ASP A 474 12.35 6.21 21.04
N ALA A 475 11.39 6.77 21.77
CA ALA A 475 10.65 6.06 22.81
C ALA A 475 9.73 4.98 22.18
N ARG A 476 9.03 5.32 21.09
CA ARG A 476 8.25 4.35 20.30
C ARG A 476 9.12 3.21 19.80
N SER A 477 10.32 3.52 19.28
CA SER A 477 11.25 2.51 18.77
C SER A 477 11.62 1.49 19.85
N LYS A 478 11.88 1.93 21.07
CA LYS A 478 12.18 1.02 22.19
C LYS A 478 11.03 0.09 22.53
N LEU A 479 9.79 0.61 22.57
CA LEU A 479 8.58 -0.19 22.81
C LEU A 479 8.37 -1.23 21.70
N TYR A 480 8.54 -0.82 20.45
CA TYR A 480 8.38 -1.70 19.29
C TYR A 480 9.50 -2.74 19.17
N HIS A 481 10.73 -2.44 19.64
CA HIS A 481 11.79 -3.46 19.75
C HIS A 481 11.42 -4.54 20.77
N GLN A 482 10.85 -4.15 21.92
CA GLN A 482 10.36 -5.12 22.92
C GLN A 482 9.20 -5.95 22.38
N ALA A 483 8.26 -5.34 21.67
CA ALA A 483 7.16 -6.06 21.01
C ALA A 483 7.68 -7.08 19.99
N GLN A 484 8.63 -6.70 19.12
CA GLN A 484 9.26 -7.61 18.16
C GLN A 484 9.96 -8.79 18.84
N ALA A 485 10.70 -8.53 19.93
CA ALA A 485 11.37 -9.58 20.70
C ALA A 485 10.36 -10.57 21.30
N GLN A 486 9.24 -10.09 21.85
CA GLN A 486 8.19 -10.94 22.38
C GLN A 486 7.48 -11.76 21.29
N ILE A 487 7.15 -11.12 20.14
CA ILE A 487 6.57 -11.79 18.97
C ILE A 487 7.46 -12.94 18.51
N GLN A 488 8.77 -12.70 18.42
CA GLN A 488 9.74 -13.71 18.04
C GLN A 488 9.87 -14.82 19.09
N GLN A 489 10.02 -14.46 20.39
CA GLN A 489 10.13 -15.44 21.47
C GLN A 489 8.91 -16.37 21.53
N GLN A 490 7.72 -15.83 21.31
CA GLN A 490 6.47 -16.60 21.24
C GLN A 490 6.28 -17.34 19.92
N ALA A 491 7.15 -17.10 18.93
CA ALA A 491 7.09 -17.70 17.60
C ALA A 491 5.69 -17.64 16.97
N LEU A 492 5.05 -16.46 17.02
CA LEU A 492 3.67 -16.28 16.58
C LEU A 492 3.52 -16.44 15.06
N TRP A 493 4.58 -16.13 14.35
CA TRP A 493 4.73 -16.37 12.92
C TRP A 493 5.96 -17.26 12.65
N LEU A 494 5.95 -17.90 11.50
CA LEU A 494 7.15 -18.28 10.78
C LEU A 494 7.40 -17.17 9.74
N PRO A 495 8.28 -16.18 10.03
CA PRO A 495 8.60 -15.13 9.07
C PRO A 495 9.34 -15.75 7.87
N LEU A 496 8.88 -15.46 6.65
CA LEU A 496 9.42 -16.04 5.43
C LEU A 496 10.33 -15.07 4.69
N ALA A 497 9.78 -13.97 4.22
CA ALA A 497 10.43 -13.10 3.26
C ALA A 497 9.99 -11.65 3.37
N HIS A 498 10.92 -10.74 3.03
CA HIS A 498 10.64 -9.35 2.66
C HIS A 498 10.82 -9.21 1.16
N PRO A 499 9.73 -9.13 0.37
CA PRO A 499 9.83 -9.05 -1.10
C PRO A 499 10.47 -7.76 -1.59
N THR A 500 10.99 -7.82 -2.81
CA THR A 500 11.41 -6.63 -3.56
C THR A 500 10.28 -6.22 -4.51
N ALA A 501 9.81 -4.97 -4.39
CA ALA A 501 8.93 -4.39 -5.38
C ALA A 501 9.74 -4.05 -6.63
N ALA A 502 9.31 -4.53 -7.79
CA ALA A 502 9.99 -4.32 -9.05
C ALA A 502 9.01 -3.88 -10.14
N VAL A 503 9.49 -3.00 -11.00
CA VAL A 503 8.81 -2.50 -12.19
C VAL A 503 9.80 -2.54 -13.35
N LEU A 504 9.34 -2.92 -14.54
CA LEU A 504 10.16 -2.85 -15.74
C LEU A 504 9.79 -1.61 -16.54
N THR A 505 10.81 -0.88 -16.99
CA THR A 505 10.62 0.30 -17.84
C THR A 505 11.43 0.18 -19.12
N ARG A 506 11.04 0.93 -20.13
CA ARG A 506 11.91 1.20 -21.29
C ARG A 506 13.12 2.00 -20.84
N SER A 507 14.26 1.85 -21.54
CA SER A 507 15.51 2.57 -21.22
C SER A 507 15.41 4.09 -21.38
N ASN A 508 14.48 4.59 -22.20
CA ASN A 508 14.22 6.01 -22.42
C ASN A 508 13.25 6.64 -21.37
N VAL A 509 12.77 5.87 -20.41
CA VAL A 509 11.99 6.41 -19.27
C VAL A 509 12.97 6.94 -18.22
N GLN A 510 12.79 8.21 -17.83
CA GLN A 510 13.57 8.89 -16.80
C GLN A 510 12.68 9.32 -15.65
N GLY A 511 13.24 9.47 -14.45
CA GLY A 511 12.57 10.03 -13.27
C GLY A 511 11.55 9.11 -12.59
N TYR A 512 11.28 7.90 -13.11
CA TYR A 512 10.39 6.96 -12.46
C TYR A 512 11.09 6.27 -11.28
N GLN A 513 10.39 6.20 -10.14
CA GLN A 513 10.83 5.52 -8.92
C GLN A 513 9.77 4.54 -8.45
N VAL A 514 10.20 3.37 -7.99
CA VAL A 514 9.30 2.37 -7.38
C VAL A 514 9.08 2.73 -5.92
N SER A 515 7.81 2.85 -5.54
CA SER A 515 7.43 3.03 -4.14
C SER A 515 7.51 1.70 -3.38
N PRO A 516 8.07 1.67 -2.16
CA PRO A 516 8.02 0.49 -1.30
C PRO A 516 6.59 0.06 -0.93
N PHE A 517 5.62 0.96 -1.03
CA PHE A 517 4.18 0.69 -0.79
C PHE A 517 3.43 0.26 -2.06
N GLY A 518 4.11 0.15 -3.21
CA GLY A 518 3.50 -0.16 -4.50
C GLY A 518 2.73 1.02 -5.14
N ARG A 519 2.72 2.19 -4.52
CA ARG A 519 2.11 3.42 -5.04
C ARG A 519 2.84 3.90 -6.28
N GLN A 520 2.13 4.63 -7.16
CA GLN A 520 2.66 5.11 -8.44
C GLN A 520 2.72 6.64 -8.47
N ASP A 521 3.91 7.18 -8.73
CA ASP A 521 4.10 8.61 -8.98
C ASP A 521 4.71 8.84 -10.36
N PHE A 522 3.97 9.57 -11.21
CA PHE A 522 4.39 9.91 -12.57
C PHE A 522 4.69 11.40 -12.74
N THR A 523 4.70 12.18 -11.66
CA THR A 523 4.88 13.64 -11.71
C THR A 523 6.22 14.06 -12.29
N GLN A 524 7.28 13.31 -12.01
CA GLN A 524 8.65 13.59 -12.46
C GLN A 524 9.07 12.74 -13.66
N VAL A 525 8.18 11.89 -14.18
CA VAL A 525 8.50 10.98 -15.28
C VAL A 525 8.62 11.75 -16.59
N LYS A 526 9.67 11.42 -17.36
CA LYS A 526 9.90 11.88 -18.73
C LYS A 526 10.12 10.69 -19.64
N VAL A 527 9.75 10.83 -20.91
CA VAL A 527 10.00 9.85 -21.96
C VAL A 527 10.80 10.56 -23.04
N ASP A 528 12.05 10.12 -23.26
CA ASP A 528 12.98 10.67 -24.27
C ASP A 528 12.72 10.06 -25.65
#